data_de845beb2c533e1be2b0964fcc4b91ad
#
_entry.id   de845beb2c533e1be2b0964fcc4b91ad
#
_cell.length_a   1.000
_cell.length_b   1.000
_cell.length_c   1.000
_cell.angle_alpha   90.00
_cell.angle_beta   90.00
_cell.angle_gamma   90.00
#
_symmetry.space_group_name_H-M   'P 1'
#
loop_
_entity.id
_entity.type
_entity.pdbx_description
1 polymer ?
#
loop_
_entity_poly.entity_id
_entity_poly.type
_entity_poly.pdbx_seq_one_letter_code
_entity_poly.pdbx_strand_id
1 'polypeptide(L)'
;MKKIPILICLLVLIGLGVGCNLNKKDDHQVLKDKFRVLKPIYPMDKIEGLFSRFPKGFKILNIRNEKGERIEIELDGDPQTKKITGYIMEKKLRSGEPDLEILNKEIYYQDGEFRYVDNGEVPDLLKDFKFLFQVYDIDSFLSIESEPVALRNWRTAGTSDYILVHDVSDGMLADYIKVPRETELRISVSGDFDADAKGKFKKHISVWNTDLGKSVFEMIAEDQGAE
;
A
#
# COMPACT_ATOMS: atom_id res chain seq x y z
N MET A 1 39.02 6.07 -51.48
CA MET A 1 39.00 6.13 -49.98
C MET A 1 37.57 6.05 -49.51
N LYS A 2 37.23 5.03 -48.72
CA LYS A 2 35.87 4.57 -48.39
C LYS A 2 35.19 5.44 -47.33
N LYS A 3 34.09 6.13 -47.69
CA LYS A 3 33.27 6.97 -46.78
C LYS A 3 31.97 6.28 -46.29
N ILE A 4 31.96 4.95 -46.14
CA ILE A 4 30.75 4.17 -45.82
C ILE A 4 30.52 3.89 -44.32
N PRO A 5 31.49 3.98 -43.36
CA PRO A 5 31.22 3.54 -42.00
C PRO A 5 30.50 4.59 -41.11
N ILE A 6 30.46 5.87 -41.46
CA ILE A 6 29.87 6.92 -40.58
C ILE A 6 28.35 6.94 -40.65
N LEU A 7 27.76 6.60 -41.83
CA LEU A 7 26.30 6.61 -41.98
C LEU A 7 25.62 5.45 -41.25
N ILE A 8 26.30 4.31 -41.13
CA ILE A 8 25.75 3.12 -40.41
C ILE A 8 25.75 3.37 -38.88
N CYS A 9 26.77 4.04 -38.35
CA CYS A 9 26.79 4.39 -36.93
C CYS A 9 25.70 5.42 -36.54
N LEU A 10 25.34 6.34 -37.44
CA LEU A 10 24.29 7.32 -37.17
C LEU A 10 22.89 6.68 -37.16
N LEU A 11 22.64 5.68 -38.00
CA LEU A 11 21.37 4.94 -38.02
C LEU A 11 21.19 4.04 -36.82
N VAL A 12 22.25 3.49 -36.23
CA VAL A 12 22.20 2.68 -35.00
C VAL A 12 21.94 3.57 -33.79
N LEU A 13 22.46 4.80 -33.75
CA LEU A 13 22.21 5.76 -32.65
C LEU A 13 20.77 6.32 -32.64
N ILE A 14 20.14 6.46 -33.83
CA ILE A 14 18.74 6.88 -33.92
C ILE A 14 17.79 5.75 -33.52
N GLY A 15 18.16 4.47 -33.74
CA GLY A 15 17.38 3.31 -33.31
C GLY A 15 17.35 3.06 -31.80
N LEU A 16 18.35 3.52 -31.06
CA LEU A 16 18.43 3.34 -29.60
C LEU A 16 17.69 4.42 -28.81
N GLY A 17 17.35 5.55 -29.44
CA GLY A 17 16.63 6.66 -28.77
C GLY A 17 15.10 6.56 -28.82
N VAL A 18 14.52 5.68 -29.62
CA VAL A 18 13.05 5.57 -29.79
C VAL A 18 12.45 4.45 -28.96
N GLY A 19 13.29 3.58 -28.35
CA GLY A 19 12.83 2.39 -27.63
C GLY A 19 12.26 2.60 -26.22
N CYS A 20 12.46 3.78 -25.61
CA CYS A 20 12.09 3.97 -24.19
C CYS A 20 10.68 4.55 -23.94
N ASN A 21 9.95 4.98 -24.97
CA ASN A 21 8.65 5.64 -24.79
C ASN A 21 7.43 4.82 -25.22
N LEU A 22 7.61 3.70 -25.90
CA LEU A 22 6.50 2.89 -26.42
C LEU A 22 5.89 1.94 -25.37
N ASN A 23 6.60 1.62 -24.28
CA ASN A 23 6.14 0.65 -23.28
C ASN A 23 5.38 1.26 -22.09
N LYS A 24 5.45 2.57 -21.84
CA LYS A 24 4.84 3.16 -20.65
C LYS A 24 3.32 3.01 -20.59
N LYS A 25 2.62 3.15 -21.71
CA LYS A 25 1.16 3.02 -21.75
C LYS A 25 0.72 1.58 -21.56
N ASP A 26 1.45 0.64 -22.14
CA ASP A 26 1.20 -0.79 -21.99
C ASP A 26 1.48 -1.21 -20.54
N ASP A 27 2.58 -0.73 -19.94
CA ASP A 27 2.92 -1.00 -18.54
C ASP A 27 1.89 -0.42 -17.56
N HIS A 28 1.34 0.76 -17.81
CA HIS A 28 0.27 1.36 -16.99
C HIS A 28 -0.96 0.44 -16.95
N GLN A 29 -1.43 -0.01 -18.11
CA GLN A 29 -2.58 -0.91 -18.19
C GLN A 29 -2.27 -2.28 -17.56
N VAL A 30 -1.08 -2.83 -17.78
CA VAL A 30 -0.64 -4.09 -17.19
C VAL A 30 -0.64 -4.00 -15.66
N LEU A 31 -0.19 -2.88 -15.07
CA LEU A 31 -0.23 -2.70 -13.62
C LEU A 31 -1.65 -2.54 -13.09
N LYS A 32 -2.51 -1.78 -13.77
CA LYS A 32 -3.94 -1.70 -13.40
C LYS A 32 -4.58 -3.09 -13.37
N ASP A 33 -4.31 -3.92 -14.38
CA ASP A 33 -4.85 -5.28 -14.43
C ASP A 33 -4.33 -6.16 -13.27
N LYS A 34 -3.06 -6.02 -12.89
CA LYS A 34 -2.49 -6.69 -11.71
C LYS A 34 -3.17 -6.25 -10.40
N PHE A 35 -3.55 -4.97 -10.29
CA PHE A 35 -4.18 -4.43 -9.09
C PHE A 35 -5.68 -4.71 -9.00
N ARG A 36 -6.35 -5.19 -10.07
CA ARG A 36 -7.76 -5.61 -10.01
C ARG A 36 -8.03 -6.71 -8.98
N VAL A 37 -7.02 -7.45 -8.57
CA VAL A 37 -7.10 -8.43 -7.48
C VAL A 37 -7.50 -7.81 -6.13
N LEU A 38 -7.36 -6.49 -5.98
CA LEU A 38 -7.78 -5.73 -4.81
C LEU A 38 -9.29 -5.45 -4.74
N LYS A 39 -10.04 -5.51 -5.86
CA LYS A 39 -11.48 -5.20 -5.89
C LYS A 39 -12.34 -5.94 -4.86
N PRO A 40 -12.13 -7.23 -4.57
CA PRO A 40 -12.90 -7.91 -3.53
C PRO A 40 -12.47 -7.58 -2.10
N ILE A 41 -11.47 -6.72 -1.92
CA ILE A 41 -10.93 -6.31 -0.63
C ILE A 41 -11.22 -4.83 -0.35
N TYR A 42 -11.20 -3.97 -1.37
CA TYR A 42 -11.37 -2.52 -1.29
C TYR A 42 -12.62 -2.07 -2.07
N PRO A 43 -13.77 -1.75 -1.40
CA PRO A 43 -13.96 -1.77 0.06
C PRO A 43 -14.45 -3.12 0.61
N MET A 44 -14.15 -3.35 1.89
CA MET A 44 -14.67 -4.47 2.67
C MET A 44 -15.07 -3.98 4.07
N ASP A 45 -16.34 -4.03 4.41
CA ASP A 45 -16.87 -3.42 5.64
C ASP A 45 -16.27 -3.96 6.94
N LYS A 46 -15.99 -5.27 7.00
CA LYS A 46 -15.55 -5.96 8.22
C LYS A 46 -14.23 -6.68 8.01
N ILE A 47 -13.34 -6.58 9.00
CA ILE A 47 -12.03 -7.25 8.95
C ILE A 47 -12.18 -8.77 8.84
N GLU A 48 -13.18 -9.35 9.51
CA GLU A 48 -13.47 -10.79 9.46
C GLU A 48 -13.77 -11.30 8.04
N GLY A 49 -14.23 -10.42 7.15
CA GLY A 49 -14.42 -10.73 5.73
C GLY A 49 -13.15 -11.21 5.04
N LEU A 50 -11.99 -10.81 5.53
CA LEU A 50 -10.70 -11.25 4.99
C LEU A 50 -10.47 -12.76 5.14
N PHE A 51 -11.08 -13.44 6.12
CA PHE A 51 -10.98 -14.90 6.23
C PHE A 51 -11.62 -15.66 5.05
N SER A 52 -12.60 -15.05 4.39
CA SER A 52 -13.19 -15.63 3.18
C SER A 52 -12.25 -15.48 1.98
N ARG A 53 -11.44 -14.43 1.96
CA ARG A 53 -10.47 -14.14 0.90
C ARG A 53 -9.15 -14.88 1.11
N PHE A 54 -8.74 -14.99 2.38
CA PHE A 54 -7.48 -15.61 2.80
C PHE A 54 -7.75 -16.79 3.72
N PRO A 55 -8.08 -17.96 3.18
CA PRO A 55 -8.45 -19.13 3.98
C PRO A 55 -7.29 -19.69 4.82
N LYS A 56 -6.05 -19.33 4.50
CA LYS A 56 -4.85 -19.68 5.28
C LYS A 56 -4.48 -18.66 6.35
N GLY A 57 -5.28 -17.58 6.49
CA GLY A 57 -4.99 -16.46 7.38
C GLY A 57 -4.46 -15.24 6.64
N PHE A 58 -4.38 -14.14 7.35
CA PHE A 58 -3.94 -12.86 6.77
C PHE A 58 -3.13 -12.05 7.76
N LYS A 59 -2.36 -11.12 7.21
CA LYS A 59 -1.65 -10.08 7.95
C LYS A 59 -2.07 -8.71 7.42
N ILE A 60 -2.26 -7.77 8.35
CA ILE A 60 -2.51 -6.36 8.05
C ILE A 60 -1.43 -5.55 8.76
N LEU A 61 -0.81 -4.61 8.05
CA LEU A 61 0.02 -3.56 8.64
C LEU A 61 -0.54 -2.22 8.19
N ASN A 62 -0.90 -1.36 9.14
CA ASN A 62 -1.31 0.00 8.89
C ASN A 62 -0.40 0.96 9.65
N ILE A 63 0.24 1.87 8.93
CA ILE A 63 1.13 2.88 9.49
C ILE A 63 0.57 4.25 9.14
N ARG A 64 0.33 5.07 10.16
CA ARG A 64 -0.09 6.47 10.02
C ARG A 64 0.98 7.39 10.55
N ASN A 65 1.39 8.36 9.75
CA ASN A 65 2.27 9.42 10.23
C ASN A 65 1.51 10.74 10.20
N GLU A 66 1.59 11.49 11.28
CA GLU A 66 1.03 12.82 11.42
C GLU A 66 1.93 13.69 12.29
N LYS A 67 2.50 14.78 11.73
CA LYS A 67 3.23 15.83 12.46
C LYS A 67 4.30 15.32 13.44
N GLY A 68 5.07 14.31 13.05
CA GLY A 68 6.15 13.76 13.87
C GLY A 68 5.70 12.67 14.86
N GLU A 69 4.46 12.22 14.74
CA GLU A 69 3.94 11.03 15.42
C GLU A 69 3.69 9.91 14.41
N ARG A 70 3.87 8.67 14.86
CA ARG A 70 3.57 7.45 14.09
C ARG A 70 2.71 6.53 14.92
N ILE A 71 1.58 6.12 14.34
CA ILE A 71 0.75 5.02 14.84
C ILE A 71 0.93 3.84 13.90
N GLU A 72 1.19 2.68 14.46
CA GLU A 72 1.44 1.43 13.76
C GLU A 72 0.51 0.35 14.33
N ILE A 73 -0.28 -0.29 13.48
CA ILE A 73 -1.21 -1.36 13.85
C ILE A 73 -0.84 -2.56 13.00
N GLU A 74 -0.47 -3.65 13.64
CA GLU A 74 -0.21 -4.93 13.01
C GLU A 74 -1.25 -5.94 13.49
N LEU A 75 -1.90 -6.66 12.56
CA LEU A 75 -2.89 -7.68 12.87
C LEU A 75 -2.58 -8.98 12.13
N ASP A 76 -2.80 -10.07 12.84
CA ASP A 76 -2.76 -11.43 12.33
C ASP A 76 -4.15 -12.07 12.45
N GLY A 77 -4.68 -12.59 11.36
CA GLY A 77 -5.92 -13.37 11.33
C GLY A 77 -5.65 -14.87 11.31
N ASP A 78 -5.91 -15.56 12.41
CA ASP A 78 -5.76 -17.02 12.52
C ASP A 78 -6.95 -17.72 11.85
N PRO A 79 -6.73 -18.50 10.80
CA PRO A 79 -7.79 -19.15 10.04
C PRO A 79 -8.49 -20.28 10.80
N GLN A 80 -7.83 -20.90 11.78
CA GLN A 80 -8.36 -22.04 12.54
C GLN A 80 -9.32 -21.58 13.63
N THR A 81 -8.91 -20.56 14.39
CA THR A 81 -9.69 -20.03 15.51
C THR A 81 -10.60 -18.88 15.13
N LYS A 82 -10.39 -18.29 13.92
CA LYS A 82 -11.03 -17.05 13.45
C LYS A 82 -10.76 -15.85 14.36
N LYS A 83 -9.73 -15.92 15.18
CA LYS A 83 -9.28 -14.80 16.00
C LYS A 83 -8.43 -13.83 15.18
N ILE A 84 -8.57 -12.56 15.50
CA ILE A 84 -7.74 -11.48 14.96
C ILE A 84 -7.03 -10.85 16.16
N THR A 85 -5.72 -10.94 16.17
CA THR A 85 -4.87 -10.43 17.26
C THR A 85 -3.71 -9.64 16.67
N GLY A 86 -3.04 -8.84 17.48
CA GLY A 86 -1.88 -8.10 17.02
C GLY A 86 -1.40 -7.06 18.04
N TYR A 87 -0.83 -5.97 17.50
CA TYR A 87 -0.22 -4.92 18.32
C TYR A 87 -0.63 -3.55 17.81
N ILE A 88 -0.71 -2.60 18.74
CA ILE A 88 -0.72 -1.18 18.46
C ILE A 88 0.52 -0.53 19.06
N MET A 89 1.24 0.24 18.25
CA MET A 89 2.39 1.04 18.68
C MET A 89 2.16 2.50 18.34
N GLU A 90 2.53 3.38 19.28
CA GLU A 90 2.62 4.82 19.06
C GLU A 90 4.05 5.28 19.32
N LYS A 91 4.62 6.02 18.38
CA LYS A 91 5.98 6.52 18.43
C LYS A 91 6.01 8.01 18.11
N LYS A 92 6.85 8.75 18.85
CA LYS A 92 7.24 10.11 18.47
C LYS A 92 8.51 10.04 17.64
N LEU A 93 8.41 10.50 16.38
CA LEU A 93 9.54 10.53 15.46
C LEU A 93 10.52 11.64 15.87
N ARG A 94 11.82 11.35 15.88
CA ARG A 94 12.87 12.28 16.24
C ARG A 94 13.91 12.39 15.13
N SER A 95 14.25 13.63 14.76
CA SER A 95 15.30 13.84 13.75
C SER A 95 16.69 13.57 14.35
N GLY A 96 17.39 12.56 13.81
CA GLY A 96 18.75 12.23 14.23
C GLY A 96 18.89 11.42 15.51
N GLU A 97 17.78 11.03 16.12
CA GLU A 97 17.74 10.17 17.31
C GLU A 97 16.78 8.97 17.06
N PRO A 98 16.88 7.89 17.85
CA PRO A 98 15.89 6.82 17.80
C PRO A 98 14.49 7.34 18.17
N ASP A 99 13.47 6.85 17.49
CA ASP A 99 12.08 7.16 17.79
C ASP A 99 11.76 6.83 19.25
N LEU A 100 10.97 7.68 19.89
CA LEU A 100 10.50 7.45 21.26
C LEU A 100 9.20 6.65 21.21
N GLU A 101 9.22 5.43 21.71
CA GLU A 101 8.01 4.63 21.91
C GLU A 101 7.16 5.23 23.06
N ILE A 102 5.91 5.56 22.74
CA ILE A 102 4.91 6.10 23.69
C ILE A 102 3.99 5.00 24.16
N LEU A 103 3.56 4.13 23.23
CA LEU A 103 2.67 3.01 23.48
C LEU A 103 3.15 1.79 22.70
N ASN A 104 3.04 0.61 23.33
CA ASN A 104 3.23 -0.69 22.66
C ASN A 104 2.40 -1.73 23.43
N LYS A 105 1.28 -2.13 22.85
CA LYS A 105 0.31 -3.01 23.51
C LYS A 105 -0.25 -4.05 22.58
N GLU A 106 -0.48 -5.24 23.12
CA GLU A 106 -1.22 -6.30 22.44
C GLU A 106 -2.71 -5.96 22.39
N ILE A 107 -3.31 -6.20 21.22
CA ILE A 107 -4.73 -6.00 20.96
C ILE A 107 -5.37 -7.22 20.32
N TYR A 108 -6.67 -7.34 20.47
CA TYR A 108 -7.50 -8.26 19.71
C TYR A 108 -8.71 -7.53 19.14
N TYR A 109 -9.26 -8.08 18.06
CA TYR A 109 -10.48 -7.57 17.44
C TYR A 109 -11.59 -8.59 17.63
N GLN A 110 -12.72 -8.13 18.18
CA GLN A 110 -13.90 -8.94 18.43
C GLN A 110 -15.16 -8.10 18.35
N ASP A 111 -16.20 -8.64 17.72
CA ASP A 111 -17.54 -8.01 17.63
C ASP A 111 -17.52 -6.58 17.06
N GLY A 112 -16.60 -6.29 16.14
CA GLY A 112 -16.48 -4.98 15.51
C GLY A 112 -15.58 -3.97 16.25
N GLU A 113 -14.97 -4.36 17.37
CA GLU A 113 -14.17 -3.49 18.22
C GLU A 113 -12.76 -4.05 18.48
N PHE A 114 -11.80 -3.14 18.64
CA PHE A 114 -10.48 -3.46 19.15
C PHE A 114 -10.47 -3.36 20.68
N ARG A 115 -9.75 -4.28 21.33
CA ARG A 115 -9.58 -4.28 22.78
C ARG A 115 -8.14 -4.62 23.16
N TYR A 116 -7.65 -4.04 24.24
CA TYR A 116 -6.38 -4.45 24.83
C TYR A 116 -6.47 -5.86 25.42
N VAL A 117 -5.43 -6.66 25.23
CA VAL A 117 -5.37 -8.04 25.76
C VAL A 117 -5.27 -8.03 27.28
N ASP A 118 -4.59 -7.04 27.89
CA ASP A 118 -4.32 -6.97 29.33
C ASP A 118 -5.55 -6.62 30.18
N ASN A 119 -6.49 -5.81 29.68
CA ASN A 119 -7.61 -5.32 30.46
C ASN A 119 -8.97 -5.32 29.75
N GLY A 120 -9.01 -5.64 28.44
CA GLY A 120 -10.23 -5.66 27.63
C GLY A 120 -10.83 -4.28 27.31
N GLU A 121 -10.14 -3.19 27.65
CA GLU A 121 -10.58 -1.84 27.32
C GLU A 121 -10.38 -1.53 25.83
N VAL A 122 -11.24 -0.66 25.30
CA VAL A 122 -11.11 -0.15 23.92
C VAL A 122 -10.02 0.92 23.90
N PRO A 123 -8.96 0.76 23.07
CA PRO A 123 -7.95 1.78 22.90
C PRO A 123 -8.55 3.09 22.35
N ASP A 124 -8.28 4.23 22.99
CA ASP A 124 -8.79 5.53 22.50
C ASP A 124 -8.37 5.83 21.06
N LEU A 125 -7.16 5.44 20.67
CA LEU A 125 -6.64 5.58 19.30
C LEU A 125 -7.42 4.74 18.26
N LEU A 126 -8.12 3.69 18.70
CA LEU A 126 -8.85 2.77 17.84
C LEU A 126 -10.38 2.93 17.94
N LYS A 127 -10.88 3.87 18.71
CA LYS A 127 -12.29 4.26 18.66
C LYS A 127 -12.62 4.76 17.25
N ASP A 128 -13.63 4.18 16.63
CA ASP A 128 -14.05 4.52 15.27
C ASP A 128 -12.96 4.37 14.20
N PHE A 129 -11.85 3.67 14.53
CA PHE A 129 -10.78 3.42 13.58
C PHE A 129 -11.26 2.52 12.46
N LYS A 130 -10.92 2.92 11.24
CA LYS A 130 -11.11 2.09 10.04
C LYS A 130 -9.80 1.97 9.27
N PHE A 131 -9.57 0.81 8.72
CA PHE A 131 -8.52 0.59 7.73
C PHE A 131 -8.90 1.24 6.39
N LEU A 132 -7.91 1.49 5.55
CA LEU A 132 -8.15 2.05 4.22
C LEU A 132 -9.03 1.10 3.39
N PHE A 133 -8.83 -0.21 3.50
CA PHE A 133 -9.64 -1.21 2.80
C PHE A 133 -11.11 -1.23 3.23
N GLN A 134 -11.46 -0.65 4.38
CA GLN A 134 -12.86 -0.54 4.82
C GLN A 134 -13.59 0.68 4.25
N VAL A 135 -12.87 1.64 3.72
CA VAL A 135 -13.44 2.92 3.28
C VAL A 135 -13.16 3.27 1.83
N TYR A 136 -12.05 2.81 1.26
CA TYR A 136 -11.61 3.20 -0.07
C TYR A 136 -12.08 2.23 -1.15
N ASP A 137 -12.70 2.75 -2.20
CA ASP A 137 -13.03 1.98 -3.39
C ASP A 137 -11.85 2.00 -4.37
N ILE A 138 -11.21 0.86 -4.57
CA ILE A 138 -10.08 0.72 -5.47
C ILE A 138 -10.43 1.03 -6.94
N ASP A 139 -11.70 0.94 -7.32
CA ASP A 139 -12.13 1.30 -8.67
C ASP A 139 -11.89 2.78 -8.97
N SER A 140 -11.92 3.66 -7.94
CA SER A 140 -11.50 5.06 -8.08
C SER A 140 -10.06 5.17 -8.58
N PHE A 141 -9.13 4.39 -8.00
CA PHE A 141 -7.73 4.34 -8.44
C PHE A 141 -7.58 3.71 -9.84
N LEU A 142 -8.26 2.60 -10.09
CA LEU A 142 -8.15 1.85 -11.34
C LEU A 142 -8.73 2.62 -12.53
N SER A 143 -9.64 3.57 -12.30
CA SER A 143 -10.25 4.42 -13.32
C SER A 143 -9.41 5.65 -13.71
N ILE A 144 -8.31 5.95 -13.01
CA ILE A 144 -7.45 7.09 -13.33
C ILE A 144 -6.83 6.89 -14.70
N GLU A 145 -7.13 7.79 -15.66
CA GLU A 145 -6.61 7.73 -17.03
C GLU A 145 -5.37 8.62 -17.25
N SER A 146 -5.12 9.57 -16.34
CA SER A 146 -3.96 10.45 -16.42
C SER A 146 -2.65 9.67 -16.33
N GLU A 147 -1.61 10.23 -16.94
CA GLU A 147 -0.25 9.67 -16.82
C GLU A 147 0.16 9.56 -15.35
N PRO A 148 0.74 8.41 -14.94
CA PRO A 148 1.21 8.24 -13.59
C PRO A 148 2.42 9.12 -13.28
N VAL A 149 2.49 9.63 -12.05
CA VAL A 149 3.66 10.37 -11.54
C VAL A 149 4.89 9.45 -11.48
N ALA A 150 4.69 8.20 -11.12
CA ALA A 150 5.71 7.16 -11.14
C ALA A 150 5.12 5.80 -11.51
N LEU A 151 5.88 5.05 -12.28
CA LEU A 151 5.53 3.70 -12.71
C LEU A 151 6.79 2.83 -12.73
N ARG A 152 6.69 1.63 -12.16
CA ARG A 152 7.71 0.60 -12.26
C ARG A 152 7.06 -0.77 -12.39
N ASN A 153 7.43 -1.51 -13.41
CA ASN A 153 6.90 -2.84 -13.73
C ASN A 153 8.01 -3.83 -14.08
N TRP A 154 9.15 -3.76 -13.38
CA TRP A 154 10.26 -4.70 -13.59
C TRP A 154 11.05 -4.93 -12.31
N ARG A 155 11.71 -6.07 -12.24
CA ARG A 155 12.70 -6.34 -11.20
C ARG A 155 13.96 -5.54 -11.48
N THR A 156 14.44 -4.85 -10.47
CA THR A 156 15.79 -4.27 -10.43
C THR A 156 16.58 -4.92 -9.30
N ALA A 157 17.91 -4.88 -9.37
CA ALA A 157 18.75 -5.43 -8.31
C ALA A 157 18.35 -4.83 -6.95
N GLY A 158 17.91 -5.69 -6.02
CA GLY A 158 17.53 -5.32 -4.67
C GLY A 158 16.07 -4.91 -4.47
N THR A 159 15.19 -4.96 -5.50
CA THR A 159 13.75 -4.76 -5.34
C THR A 159 12.94 -5.75 -6.16
N SER A 160 11.89 -6.28 -5.56
CA SER A 160 10.93 -7.19 -6.21
C SER A 160 9.58 -6.54 -6.49
N ASP A 161 9.43 -5.24 -6.21
CA ASP A 161 8.14 -4.55 -6.26
C ASP A 161 7.80 -4.00 -7.64
N TYR A 162 6.51 -3.98 -7.94
CA TYR A 162 5.91 -3.16 -8.98
C TYR A 162 4.99 -2.11 -8.36
N ILE A 163 4.96 -0.91 -8.92
CA ILE A 163 4.28 0.24 -8.33
C ILE A 163 3.65 1.12 -9.40
N LEU A 164 2.50 1.67 -9.08
CA LEU A 164 1.81 2.71 -9.83
C LEU A 164 1.44 3.86 -8.89
N VAL A 165 1.80 5.09 -9.25
CA VAL A 165 1.63 6.29 -8.42
C VAL A 165 0.90 7.36 -9.19
N HIS A 166 -0.14 7.94 -8.58
CA HIS A 166 -0.89 9.08 -9.13
C HIS A 166 -1.01 10.22 -8.12
N ASP A 167 -1.06 11.44 -8.62
CA ASP A 167 -1.59 12.57 -7.87
C ASP A 167 -3.11 12.61 -8.06
N VAL A 168 -3.86 12.82 -6.98
CA VAL A 168 -5.33 12.77 -6.97
C VAL A 168 -5.92 13.86 -6.08
N SER A 169 -7.09 14.34 -6.44
CA SER A 169 -7.96 15.13 -5.56
C SER A 169 -9.17 14.27 -5.23
N ASP A 170 -9.12 13.56 -4.10
CA ASP A 170 -10.13 12.61 -3.65
C ASP A 170 -10.58 12.97 -2.24
N GLY A 171 -11.84 13.41 -2.12
CA GLY A 171 -12.39 13.88 -0.85
C GLY A 171 -12.50 12.77 0.21
N MET A 172 -12.68 11.51 -0.19
CA MET A 172 -12.73 10.37 0.75
C MET A 172 -11.34 10.11 1.34
N LEU A 173 -10.30 10.10 0.49
CA LEU A 173 -8.91 9.97 0.94
C LEU A 173 -8.48 11.16 1.80
N ALA A 174 -8.90 12.38 1.43
CA ALA A 174 -8.63 13.57 2.21
C ALA A 174 -9.26 13.49 3.61
N ASP A 175 -10.53 13.11 3.70
CA ASP A 175 -11.20 12.87 4.99
C ASP A 175 -10.51 11.77 5.81
N TYR A 176 -10.08 10.69 5.14
CA TYR A 176 -9.42 9.56 5.78
C TYR A 176 -8.08 9.92 6.41
N ILE A 177 -7.25 10.73 5.73
CA ILE A 177 -5.98 11.22 6.30
C ILE A 177 -6.13 12.55 7.04
N LYS A 178 -7.36 13.04 7.20
CA LYS A 178 -7.72 14.27 7.95
C LYS A 178 -7.02 15.53 7.40
N VAL A 179 -7.20 15.79 6.09
CA VAL A 179 -6.76 17.02 5.42
C VAL A 179 -7.96 17.69 4.74
N PRO A 180 -7.87 18.98 4.33
CA PRO A 180 -8.92 19.63 3.53
C PRO A 180 -9.23 18.83 2.26
N ARG A 181 -10.51 18.74 1.88
CA ARG A 181 -10.97 17.90 0.75
C ARG A 181 -10.39 18.28 -0.60
N GLU A 182 -10.02 19.53 -0.75
CA GLU A 182 -9.39 20.09 -1.96
C GLU A 182 -7.88 19.84 -2.02
N THR A 183 -7.31 19.21 -0.99
CA THR A 183 -5.87 18.91 -0.94
C THR A 183 -5.50 17.91 -2.03
N GLU A 184 -4.50 18.25 -2.83
CA GLU A 184 -3.89 17.29 -3.73
C GLU A 184 -3.09 16.25 -2.94
N LEU A 185 -3.43 14.99 -3.16
CA LEU A 185 -2.83 13.84 -2.49
C LEU A 185 -2.05 13.01 -3.50
N ARG A 186 -1.07 12.29 -3.01
CA ARG A 186 -0.44 11.23 -3.78
C ARG A 186 -0.91 9.89 -3.28
N ILE A 187 -1.34 9.02 -4.20
CA ILE A 187 -1.68 7.64 -3.91
C ILE A 187 -0.77 6.70 -4.68
N SER A 188 -0.30 5.64 -4.05
CA SER A 188 0.40 4.55 -4.71
C SER A 188 -0.24 3.21 -4.39
N VAL A 189 -0.26 2.34 -5.39
CA VAL A 189 -0.56 0.91 -5.22
C VAL A 189 0.65 0.12 -5.67
N SER A 190 1.08 -0.83 -4.87
CA SER A 190 2.24 -1.66 -5.15
C SER A 190 2.02 -3.12 -4.80
N GLY A 191 2.82 -3.99 -5.42
CA GLY A 191 2.82 -5.43 -5.19
C GLY A 191 4.23 -6.00 -5.26
N ASP A 192 4.37 -7.21 -4.78
CA ASP A 192 5.63 -7.93 -4.68
C ASP A 192 5.69 -9.04 -5.73
N PHE A 193 6.66 -8.97 -6.67
CA PHE A 193 6.86 -9.98 -7.70
C PHE A 193 7.20 -11.36 -7.11
N ASP A 194 7.93 -11.41 -6.00
CA ASP A 194 8.33 -12.67 -5.38
C ASP A 194 7.14 -13.33 -4.68
N ALA A 195 6.27 -12.54 -4.06
CA ALA A 195 5.01 -13.03 -3.53
C ALA A 195 4.10 -13.56 -4.65
N ASP A 196 3.91 -12.79 -5.72
CA ASP A 196 3.08 -13.19 -6.86
C ASP A 196 3.62 -14.45 -7.54
N ALA A 197 4.94 -14.56 -7.73
CA ALA A 197 5.58 -15.74 -8.33
C ALA A 197 5.38 -17.03 -7.49
N LYS A 198 5.18 -16.87 -6.18
CA LYS A 198 4.86 -17.96 -5.25
C LYS A 198 3.36 -18.21 -5.10
N GLY A 199 2.51 -17.50 -5.85
CA GLY A 199 1.06 -17.55 -5.70
C GLY A 199 0.55 -16.96 -4.38
N LYS A 200 1.32 -16.07 -3.76
CA LYS A 200 1.00 -15.43 -2.48
C LYS A 200 0.46 -14.03 -2.72
N PHE A 201 -0.50 -13.62 -1.90
CA PHE A 201 -1.01 -12.27 -1.94
C PHE A 201 -0.18 -11.36 -1.02
N LYS A 202 0.35 -10.25 -1.57
CA LYS A 202 0.94 -9.17 -0.79
C LYS A 202 0.81 -7.88 -1.58
N LYS A 203 0.00 -6.96 -1.11
CA LYS A 203 -0.26 -5.67 -1.77
C LYS A 203 -0.22 -4.53 -0.76
N HIS A 204 0.22 -3.38 -1.23
CA HIS A 204 0.33 -2.17 -0.43
C HIS A 204 -0.41 -1.02 -1.09
N ILE A 205 -1.06 -0.19 -0.28
CA ILE A 205 -1.57 1.12 -0.70
C ILE A 205 -0.97 2.18 0.23
N SER A 206 -0.46 3.25 -0.35
CA SER A 206 -0.01 4.42 0.42
C SER A 206 -0.72 5.67 -0.07
N VAL A 207 -1.11 6.52 0.87
CA VAL A 207 -1.68 7.84 0.59
C VAL A 207 -0.90 8.86 1.40
N TRP A 208 -0.45 9.96 0.77
CA TRP A 208 0.31 10.97 1.50
C TRP A 208 0.16 12.37 0.91
N ASN A 209 0.41 13.35 1.77
CA ASN A 209 0.71 14.73 1.40
C ASN A 209 1.97 15.16 2.15
N THR A 210 3.04 15.44 1.41
CA THR A 210 4.35 15.77 1.98
C THR A 210 4.34 17.09 2.72
N ASP A 211 3.63 18.10 2.19
CA ASP A 211 3.63 19.46 2.73
C ASP A 211 2.94 19.53 4.09
N LEU A 212 1.93 18.70 4.29
CA LEU A 212 1.21 18.58 5.55
C LEU A 212 1.82 17.55 6.51
N GLY A 213 2.84 16.80 6.07
CA GLY A 213 3.49 15.76 6.87
C GLY A 213 2.54 14.63 7.27
N LYS A 214 1.56 14.32 6.42
CA LYS A 214 0.57 13.26 6.68
C LYS A 214 0.72 12.12 5.68
N SER A 215 0.69 10.91 6.19
CA SER A 215 0.67 9.71 5.34
C SER A 215 0.00 8.53 6.02
N VAL A 216 -0.55 7.66 5.19
CA VAL A 216 -1.00 6.32 5.56
C VAL A 216 -0.35 5.32 4.62
N PHE A 217 0.17 4.24 5.19
CA PHE A 217 0.59 3.05 4.49
C PHE A 217 -0.24 1.88 4.99
N GLU A 218 -0.81 1.11 4.07
CA GLU A 218 -1.55 -0.10 4.41
C GLU A 218 -1.07 -1.27 3.56
N MET A 219 -0.70 -2.36 4.22
CA MET A 219 -0.35 -3.63 3.59
C MET A 219 -1.36 -4.70 4.01
N ILE A 220 -1.81 -5.48 3.03
CA ILE A 220 -2.54 -6.72 3.26
C ILE A 220 -1.75 -7.85 2.61
N ALA A 221 -1.52 -8.92 3.36
CA ALA A 221 -0.85 -10.11 2.89
C ALA A 221 -1.60 -11.38 3.34
N GLU A 222 -1.54 -12.43 2.52
CA GLU A 222 -1.90 -13.77 2.95
C GLU A 222 -0.87 -14.29 3.94
N ASP A 223 -1.31 -14.86 5.05
CA ASP A 223 -0.41 -15.54 5.99
C ASP A 223 0.19 -16.78 5.35
N GLN A 224 1.45 -17.03 5.62
CA GLN A 224 2.19 -18.11 4.97
C GLN A 224 2.16 -19.40 5.80
N GLY A 225 1.61 -19.33 7.03
CA GLY A 225 1.81 -20.38 8.02
C GLY A 225 3.29 -20.50 8.41
N ALA A 226 3.59 -20.98 9.58
CA ALA A 226 4.96 -21.40 9.90
C ALA A 226 5.28 -22.63 9.02
N GLU A 227 6.28 -22.49 8.13
CA GLU A 227 6.89 -23.64 7.44
C GLU A 227 7.65 -24.50 8.43
#